data_86bc87b29aca455abe855fe8f16f3a11
#
_entry.id   86bc87b29aca455abe855fe8f16f3a11
#
_cell.length_a   1.000
_cell.length_b   1.000
_cell.length_c   1.000
_cell.angle_alpha   90.00
_cell.angle_beta   90.00
_cell.angle_gamma   90.00
#
_symmetry.space_group_name_H-M   'P 1'
#
loop_
_entity.id
_entity.type
_entity.pdbx_description
1 polymer ?
#
loop_
_entity_poly.entity_id
_entity_poly.type
_entity_poly.pdbx_seq_one_letter_code
_entity_poly.pdbx_strand_id
1 'polypeptide(L)'
;MSLKRTARFYFIRFKRLQGSPRSLALGAAIGTAVGATPTLPLHNILILGLTLPLRVNPIAGILAANVVSNPLTFVPQYYAAWKIGDFFLPGRLSWEKILATLDMIKREGILDSLDVLRALGLDALLVMMAGGLVLALPSGLLTYVLVFRFFAAVREKRRQKHLLNRMDR
;
A
#
# COMPACT_ATOMS: atom_id res chain seq x y z
N MET A 1 -21.41 6.45 3.36
CA MET A 1 -21.23 5.98 1.96
C MET A 1 -21.20 4.45 1.97
N SER A 2 -21.91 3.75 1.06
CA SER A 2 -21.90 2.29 1.10
C SER A 2 -20.59 1.78 0.49
N LEU A 3 -19.94 0.81 1.17
CA LEU A 3 -18.72 0.12 0.72
C LEU A 3 -18.80 -0.37 -0.74
N LYS A 4 -19.99 -0.85 -1.16
CA LYS A 4 -20.26 -1.27 -2.54
C LYS A 4 -20.07 -0.13 -3.57
N ARG A 5 -20.49 1.10 -3.23
CA ARG A 5 -20.34 2.26 -4.13
C ARG A 5 -18.86 2.67 -4.25
N THR A 6 -18.13 2.68 -3.16
CA THR A 6 -16.70 3.00 -3.14
C THR A 6 -15.88 1.98 -3.93
N ALA A 7 -16.10 0.68 -3.71
CA ALA A 7 -15.45 -0.40 -4.45
C ALA A 7 -15.75 -0.32 -5.95
N ARG A 8 -17.02 -0.07 -6.33
CA ARG A 8 -17.43 0.10 -7.73
C ARG A 8 -16.77 1.31 -8.39
N PHE A 9 -16.65 2.42 -7.66
CA PHE A 9 -15.98 3.64 -8.14
C PHE A 9 -14.50 3.37 -8.47
N TYR A 10 -13.75 2.77 -7.54
CA TYR A 10 -12.34 2.42 -7.76
C TYR A 10 -12.19 1.41 -8.91
N PHE A 11 -13.04 0.40 -8.98
CA PHE A 11 -13.01 -0.61 -10.04
C PHE A 11 -13.25 0.00 -11.43
N ILE A 12 -14.24 0.88 -11.58
CA ILE A 12 -14.53 1.54 -12.86
C ILE A 12 -13.37 2.47 -13.25
N ARG A 13 -12.84 3.21 -12.30
CA ARG A 13 -11.71 4.11 -12.53
C ARG A 13 -10.45 3.33 -12.92
N PHE A 14 -10.18 2.23 -12.25
CA PHE A 14 -9.09 1.31 -12.58
C PHE A 14 -9.23 0.71 -13.98
N LYS A 15 -10.42 0.21 -14.34
CA LYS A 15 -10.70 -0.36 -15.68
C LYS A 15 -10.53 0.64 -16.83
N ARG A 16 -10.67 1.94 -16.56
CA ARG A 16 -10.52 3.03 -17.54
C ARG A 16 -9.08 3.50 -17.72
N LEU A 17 -8.14 3.01 -16.93
CA LEU A 17 -6.74 3.39 -17.06
C LEU A 17 -6.22 3.05 -18.46
N GLN A 18 -5.46 3.99 -19.00
CA GLN A 18 -4.76 3.84 -20.28
C GLN A 18 -3.29 3.52 -20.02
N GLY A 19 -2.74 2.63 -20.83
CA GLY A 19 -1.36 2.21 -20.72
C GLY A 19 -1.16 0.75 -21.14
N SER A 20 0.09 0.31 -21.20
CA SER A 20 0.39 -1.10 -21.43
C SER A 20 0.04 -1.91 -20.19
N PRO A 21 -0.41 -3.17 -20.33
CA PRO A 21 -0.70 -4.04 -19.19
C PRO A 21 0.47 -4.13 -18.20
N ARG A 22 1.70 -4.12 -18.72
CA ARG A 22 2.93 -4.15 -17.91
C ARG A 22 3.10 -2.87 -17.07
N SER A 23 2.92 -1.70 -17.69
CA SER A 23 3.04 -0.41 -16.99
C SER A 23 1.98 -0.26 -15.89
N LEU A 24 0.73 -0.68 -16.17
CA LEU A 24 -0.36 -0.65 -15.20
C LEU A 24 -0.12 -1.63 -14.04
N ALA A 25 0.37 -2.84 -14.35
CA ALA A 25 0.66 -3.86 -13.36
C ALA A 25 1.84 -3.47 -12.44
N LEU A 26 2.92 -2.95 -13.02
CA LEU A 26 4.08 -2.46 -12.24
C LEU A 26 3.69 -1.27 -11.37
N GLY A 27 2.95 -0.30 -11.92
CA GLY A 27 2.45 0.82 -11.13
C GLY A 27 1.60 0.36 -9.95
N ALA A 28 0.64 -0.54 -10.19
CA ALA A 28 -0.20 -1.09 -9.15
C ALA A 28 0.59 -1.89 -8.10
N ALA A 29 1.59 -2.68 -8.53
CA ALA A 29 2.46 -3.45 -7.63
C ALA A 29 3.26 -2.53 -6.69
N ILE A 30 3.86 -1.46 -7.24
CA ILE A 30 4.56 -0.44 -6.45
C ILE A 30 3.60 0.22 -5.47
N GLY A 31 2.39 0.60 -5.92
CA GLY A 31 1.40 1.19 -5.05
C GLY A 31 0.97 0.28 -3.91
N THR A 32 0.74 -1.01 -4.21
CA THR A 32 0.43 -2.02 -3.18
C THR A 32 1.58 -2.20 -2.20
N ALA A 33 2.82 -2.28 -2.69
CA ALA A 33 4.00 -2.43 -1.86
C ALA A 33 4.18 -1.22 -0.92
N VAL A 34 4.09 0.01 -1.44
CA VAL A 34 4.13 1.24 -0.63
C VAL A 34 2.94 1.28 0.34
N GLY A 35 1.73 0.92 -0.12
CA GLY A 35 0.55 0.86 0.72
C GLY A 35 0.64 -0.17 1.85
N ALA A 36 1.44 -1.22 1.71
CA ALA A 36 1.69 -2.21 2.76
C ALA A 36 2.65 -1.72 3.85
N THR A 37 3.40 -0.64 3.61
CA THR A 37 4.32 -0.05 4.58
C THR A 37 3.66 1.10 5.36
N PRO A 38 4.08 1.38 6.61
CA PRO A 38 3.52 2.47 7.42
C PRO A 38 4.12 3.84 7.04
N THR A 39 4.00 4.20 5.77
CA THR A 39 4.58 5.43 5.20
C THR A 39 3.56 6.55 5.01
N LEU A 40 2.42 6.51 5.69
CA LEU A 40 1.49 7.64 5.73
C LEU A 40 2.12 8.85 6.44
N PRO A 41 1.99 10.08 5.94
CA PRO A 41 1.23 10.53 4.75
C PRO A 41 2.02 10.54 3.43
N LEU A 42 3.24 9.98 3.40
CA LEU A 42 4.19 10.08 2.29
C LEU A 42 3.89 9.11 1.12
N HIS A 43 2.86 8.28 1.21
CA HIS A 43 2.54 7.24 0.21
C HIS A 43 2.53 7.79 -1.23
N ASN A 44 1.83 8.88 -1.48
CA ASN A 44 1.71 9.42 -2.84
C ASN A 44 3.04 9.93 -3.38
N ILE A 45 3.86 10.56 -2.53
CA ILE A 45 5.19 11.04 -2.90
C ILE A 45 6.09 9.86 -3.25
N LEU A 46 6.09 8.80 -2.43
CA LEU A 46 6.87 7.59 -2.67
C LEU A 46 6.42 6.88 -3.96
N ILE A 47 5.11 6.77 -4.19
CA ILE A 47 4.57 6.17 -5.41
C ILE A 47 5.02 6.98 -6.64
N LEU A 48 4.90 8.29 -6.62
CA LEU A 48 5.36 9.14 -7.72
C LEU A 48 6.88 9.03 -7.91
N GLY A 49 7.66 9.11 -6.82
CA GLY A 49 9.10 8.98 -6.84
C GLY A 49 9.61 7.66 -7.40
N LEU A 50 8.87 6.56 -7.22
CA LEU A 50 9.23 5.25 -7.74
C LEU A 50 8.68 5.02 -9.17
N THR A 51 7.45 5.47 -9.45
CA THR A 51 6.80 5.16 -10.73
C THR A 51 7.27 6.04 -11.88
N LEU A 52 7.61 7.31 -11.64
CA LEU A 52 8.04 8.25 -12.68
C LEU A 52 9.40 7.87 -13.30
N PRO A 53 10.46 7.58 -12.53
CA PRO A 53 11.75 7.14 -13.10
C PRO A 53 11.63 5.81 -13.85
N LEU A 54 10.78 4.90 -13.36
CA LEU A 54 10.54 3.59 -14.00
C LEU A 54 9.60 3.69 -15.22
N ARG A 55 9.07 4.88 -15.52
CA ARG A 55 8.12 5.13 -16.62
C ARG A 55 6.90 4.22 -16.59
N VAL A 56 6.41 3.90 -15.39
CA VAL A 56 5.20 3.11 -15.16
C VAL A 56 4.06 3.99 -14.69
N ASN A 57 2.83 3.47 -14.73
CA ASN A 57 1.63 4.28 -14.52
C ASN A 57 1.44 4.65 -13.03
N PRO A 58 1.62 5.93 -12.63
CA PRO A 58 1.50 6.35 -11.24
C PRO A 58 0.06 6.30 -10.73
N ILE A 59 -0.92 6.52 -11.61
CA ILE A 59 -2.34 6.50 -11.22
C ILE A 59 -2.75 5.08 -10.82
N ALA A 60 -2.24 4.05 -11.51
CA ALA A 60 -2.44 2.67 -11.11
C ALA A 60 -1.86 2.40 -9.71
N GLY A 61 -0.70 2.98 -9.41
CA GLY A 61 -0.07 2.90 -8.10
C GLY A 61 -0.90 3.54 -6.99
N ILE A 62 -1.31 4.79 -7.19
CA ILE A 62 -2.13 5.52 -6.22
C ILE A 62 -3.46 4.81 -5.95
N LEU A 63 -4.12 4.31 -7.01
CA LEU A 63 -5.37 3.57 -6.85
C LEU A 63 -5.17 2.26 -6.09
N ALA A 64 -4.10 1.52 -6.37
CA ALA A 64 -3.79 0.27 -5.68
C ALA A 64 -3.44 0.53 -4.19
N ALA A 65 -2.63 1.55 -3.90
CA ALA A 65 -2.32 1.95 -2.54
C ALA A 65 -3.58 2.29 -1.74
N ASN A 66 -4.50 3.06 -2.31
CA ASN A 66 -5.77 3.40 -1.65
C ASN A 66 -6.69 2.19 -1.41
N VAL A 67 -6.59 1.14 -2.23
CA VAL A 67 -7.31 -0.12 -1.99
C VAL A 67 -6.69 -0.89 -0.83
N VAL A 68 -5.37 -0.88 -0.70
CA VAL A 68 -4.65 -1.58 0.37
C VAL A 68 -4.69 -0.80 1.67
N SER A 69 -4.43 0.51 1.63
CA SER A 69 -4.43 1.40 2.80
C SER A 69 -5.77 2.12 2.93
N ASN A 70 -6.81 1.41 3.29
CA ASN A 70 -8.11 1.98 3.61
C ASN A 70 -8.47 1.73 5.08
N PRO A 71 -9.43 2.46 5.68
CA PRO A 71 -9.75 2.33 7.10
C PRO A 71 -10.11 0.92 7.56
N LEU A 72 -10.61 0.06 6.67
CA LEU A 72 -10.97 -1.33 6.99
C LEU A 72 -9.75 -2.25 7.06
N THR A 73 -8.77 -2.01 6.20
CA THR A 73 -7.55 -2.83 6.12
C THR A 73 -6.45 -2.32 7.05
N PHE A 74 -6.58 -1.10 7.54
CA PHE A 74 -5.57 -0.43 8.34
C PHE A 74 -5.20 -1.23 9.59
N VAL A 75 -6.20 -1.60 10.39
CA VAL A 75 -5.98 -2.33 11.65
C VAL A 75 -5.32 -3.69 11.42
N PRO A 76 -5.86 -4.59 10.59
CA PRO A 76 -5.23 -5.89 10.37
C PRO A 76 -3.87 -5.79 9.68
N GLN A 77 -3.66 -4.82 8.79
CA GLN A 77 -2.39 -4.59 8.11
C GLN A 77 -1.30 -4.14 9.08
N TYR A 78 -1.58 -3.15 9.92
CA TYR A 78 -0.62 -2.64 10.89
C TYR A 78 -0.33 -3.67 12.00
N TYR A 79 -1.33 -4.44 12.42
CA TYR A 79 -1.12 -5.57 13.32
C TYR A 79 -0.21 -6.63 12.72
N ALA A 80 -0.42 -7.00 11.46
CA ALA A 80 0.44 -7.95 10.76
C ALA A 80 1.87 -7.42 10.59
N ALA A 81 2.02 -6.14 10.20
CA ALA A 81 3.31 -5.49 10.08
C ALA A 81 4.04 -5.46 11.42
N TRP A 82 3.35 -5.11 12.50
CA TRP A 82 3.94 -5.16 13.85
C TRP A 82 4.40 -6.57 14.23
N LYS A 83 3.54 -7.57 14.09
CA LYS A 83 3.83 -8.94 14.49
C LYS A 83 4.99 -9.57 13.70
N ILE A 84 5.06 -9.28 12.40
CA ILE A 84 6.18 -9.72 11.55
C ILE A 84 7.44 -8.94 11.91
N GLY A 85 7.33 -7.63 12.11
CA GLY A 85 8.46 -6.80 12.48
C GLY A 85 9.05 -7.15 13.85
N ASP A 86 8.21 -7.47 14.82
CA ASP A 86 8.64 -7.91 16.15
C ASP A 86 9.37 -9.28 16.11
N PHE A 87 9.00 -10.15 15.19
CA PHE A 87 9.73 -11.39 14.94
C PHE A 87 11.18 -11.14 14.49
N PHE A 88 11.41 -10.11 13.66
CA PHE A 88 12.76 -9.76 13.19
C PHE A 88 13.53 -8.83 14.15
N LEU A 89 12.81 -8.03 14.93
CA LEU A 89 13.36 -7.05 15.87
C LEU A 89 12.71 -7.21 17.25
N PRO A 90 12.94 -8.33 17.92
CA PRO A 90 12.23 -8.67 19.16
C PRO A 90 12.52 -7.66 20.29
N GLY A 91 11.49 -7.35 21.06
CA GLY A 91 11.59 -6.51 22.25
C GLY A 91 11.81 -5.02 22.02
N ARG A 92 11.87 -4.55 20.74
CA ARG A 92 11.96 -3.10 20.46
C ARG A 92 10.62 -2.39 20.68
N LEU A 93 9.51 -2.99 20.25
CA LEU A 93 8.18 -2.45 20.39
C LEU A 93 7.28 -3.45 21.13
N SER A 94 7.36 -3.46 22.46
CA SER A 94 6.48 -4.28 23.29
C SER A 94 5.31 -3.47 23.84
N TRP A 95 4.22 -4.18 24.18
CA TRP A 95 3.05 -3.55 24.78
C TRP A 95 3.37 -2.90 26.13
N GLU A 96 4.28 -3.51 26.92
CA GLU A 96 4.76 -2.97 28.16
C GLU A 96 5.48 -1.64 27.99
N LYS A 97 6.33 -1.50 26.95
CA LYS A 97 7.01 -0.23 26.64
C LYS A 97 6.00 0.87 26.29
N ILE A 98 4.98 0.53 25.50
CA ILE A 98 3.92 1.48 25.14
C ILE A 98 3.18 1.96 26.40
N LEU A 99 2.78 1.03 27.27
CA LEU A 99 2.10 1.37 28.52
C LEU A 99 2.99 2.20 29.46
N ALA A 100 4.25 1.80 29.64
CA ALA A 100 5.21 2.54 30.46
C ALA A 100 5.41 3.97 29.94
N THR A 101 5.51 4.16 28.64
CA THR A 101 5.63 5.49 28.02
C THR A 101 4.36 6.32 28.23
N LEU A 102 3.18 5.71 28.10
CA LEU A 102 1.91 6.42 28.37
C LEU A 102 1.78 6.83 29.83
N ASP A 103 2.20 5.98 30.77
CA ASP A 103 2.20 6.30 32.19
C ASP A 103 3.20 7.41 32.56
N MET A 104 4.37 7.41 31.91
CA MET A 104 5.37 8.47 32.04
C MET A 104 4.83 9.81 31.53
N ILE A 105 4.20 9.85 30.37
CA ILE A 105 3.57 11.05 29.81
C ILE A 105 2.49 11.60 30.75
N LYS A 106 1.71 10.72 31.40
CA LYS A 106 0.68 11.13 32.35
C LYS A 106 1.25 11.75 33.63
N ARG A 107 2.43 11.28 34.06
CA ARG A 107 3.06 11.75 35.31
C ARG A 107 3.90 13.02 35.13
N GLU A 108 4.70 13.05 34.07
CA GLU A 108 5.73 14.06 33.84
C GLU A 108 5.34 15.08 32.75
N GLY A 109 4.32 14.76 31.96
CA GLY A 109 3.89 15.62 30.87
C GLY A 109 4.59 15.27 29.54
N ILE A 110 4.09 15.84 28.44
CA ILE A 110 4.56 15.54 27.07
C ILE A 110 5.97 16.10 26.82
N LEU A 111 6.27 17.29 27.38
CA LEU A 111 7.53 17.98 27.13
C LEU A 111 8.72 17.27 27.77
N ASP A 112 8.55 16.78 28.98
CA ASP A 112 9.61 16.07 29.73
C ASP A 112 9.78 14.63 29.25
N SER A 113 8.77 14.08 28.51
CA SER A 113 8.80 12.73 27.94
C SER A 113 9.24 12.70 26.46
N LEU A 114 9.67 13.82 25.88
CA LEU A 114 9.98 13.93 24.44
C LEU A 114 11.04 12.95 23.95
N ASP A 115 12.09 12.70 24.73
CA ASP A 115 13.16 11.78 24.31
C ASP A 115 12.69 10.32 24.34
N VAL A 116 11.89 9.96 25.34
CA VAL A 116 11.27 8.62 25.42
C VAL A 116 10.25 8.44 24.29
N LEU A 117 9.48 9.48 23.98
CA LEU A 117 8.51 9.46 22.89
C LEU A 117 9.18 9.34 21.53
N ARG A 118 10.30 10.03 21.32
CA ARG A 118 11.13 9.90 20.12
C ARG A 118 11.73 8.50 19.97
N ALA A 119 12.29 7.95 21.06
CA ALA A 119 12.84 6.60 21.07
C ALA A 119 11.77 5.55 20.75
N LEU A 120 10.60 5.63 21.39
CA LEU A 120 9.46 4.74 21.12
C LEU A 120 8.98 4.89 19.65
N GLY A 121 8.93 6.12 19.14
CA GLY A 121 8.54 6.39 17.76
C GLY A 121 9.50 5.81 16.75
N LEU A 122 10.80 5.87 17.00
CA LEU A 122 11.84 5.26 16.15
C LEU A 122 11.77 3.73 16.20
N ASP A 123 11.60 3.13 17.37
CA ASP A 123 11.42 1.69 17.53
C ASP A 123 10.16 1.21 16.81
N ALA A 124 9.05 1.93 16.96
CA ALA A 124 7.81 1.63 16.25
C ALA A 124 8.00 1.72 14.73
N LEU A 125 8.66 2.77 14.25
CA LEU A 125 8.93 2.95 12.82
C LEU A 125 9.79 1.80 12.28
N LEU A 126 10.88 1.42 12.97
CA LEU A 126 11.78 0.36 12.54
C LEU A 126 11.07 -1.00 12.51
N VAL A 127 10.35 -1.36 13.57
CA VAL A 127 9.61 -2.62 13.67
C VAL A 127 8.53 -2.69 12.58
N MET A 128 7.73 -1.64 12.44
CA MET A 128 6.65 -1.63 11.47
C MET A 128 7.15 -1.54 10.03
N MET A 129 8.26 -0.85 9.76
CA MET A 129 8.90 -0.83 8.45
C MET A 129 9.47 -2.19 8.08
N ALA A 130 10.15 -2.88 9.00
CA ALA A 130 10.65 -4.23 8.76
C ALA A 130 9.52 -5.19 8.38
N GLY A 131 8.45 -5.22 9.18
CA GLY A 131 7.29 -6.07 8.88
C GLY A 131 6.53 -5.62 7.62
N GLY A 132 6.37 -4.33 7.41
CA GLY A 132 5.75 -3.76 6.21
C GLY A 132 6.50 -4.10 4.93
N LEU A 133 7.83 -4.07 4.93
CA LEU A 133 8.66 -4.48 3.79
C LEU A 133 8.50 -5.98 3.48
N VAL A 134 8.43 -6.83 4.50
CA VAL A 134 8.16 -8.26 4.31
C VAL A 134 6.78 -8.49 3.70
N LEU A 135 5.76 -7.73 4.10
CA LEU A 135 4.43 -7.78 3.49
C LEU A 135 4.38 -7.18 2.08
N ALA A 136 5.20 -6.17 1.80
CA ALA A 136 5.22 -5.45 0.53
C ALA A 136 5.61 -6.35 -0.65
N LEU A 137 6.58 -7.24 -0.47
CA LEU A 137 7.08 -8.11 -1.54
C LEU A 137 6.01 -9.07 -2.07
N PRO A 138 5.39 -9.96 -1.25
CA PRO A 138 4.40 -10.90 -1.73
C PRO A 138 3.10 -10.20 -2.19
N SER A 139 2.67 -9.14 -1.50
CA SER A 139 1.47 -8.39 -1.90
C SER A 139 1.67 -7.63 -3.21
N GLY A 140 2.84 -7.02 -3.42
CA GLY A 140 3.20 -6.37 -4.66
C GLY A 140 3.28 -7.36 -5.83
N LEU A 141 3.93 -8.52 -5.62
CA LEU A 141 4.03 -9.57 -6.65
C LEU A 141 2.66 -10.13 -7.03
N LEU A 142 1.82 -10.43 -6.04
CA LEU A 142 0.45 -10.88 -6.27
C LEU A 142 -0.35 -9.85 -7.07
N THR A 143 -0.27 -8.57 -6.67
CA THR A 143 -0.94 -7.48 -7.37
C THR A 143 -0.43 -7.35 -8.80
N TYR A 144 0.87 -7.47 -9.03
CA TYR A 144 1.43 -7.46 -10.37
C TYR A 144 0.79 -8.54 -11.27
N VAL A 145 0.78 -9.79 -10.80
CA VAL A 145 0.24 -10.92 -11.58
C VAL A 145 -1.25 -10.74 -11.88
N LEU A 146 -2.04 -10.36 -10.87
CA LEU A 146 -3.48 -10.16 -11.03
C LEU A 146 -3.80 -9.02 -11.98
N VAL A 147 -3.15 -7.87 -11.82
CA VAL A 147 -3.38 -6.68 -12.64
C VAL A 147 -2.88 -6.91 -14.07
N PHE A 148 -1.73 -7.55 -14.24
CA PHE A 148 -1.22 -7.87 -15.57
C PHE A 148 -2.18 -8.78 -16.35
N ARG A 149 -2.63 -9.87 -15.74
CA ARG A 149 -3.60 -10.79 -16.36
C ARG A 149 -4.91 -10.09 -16.71
N PHE A 150 -5.40 -9.26 -15.78
CA PHE A 150 -6.64 -8.50 -15.99
C PHE A 150 -6.53 -7.57 -17.23
N PHE A 151 -5.50 -6.74 -17.30
CA PHE A 151 -5.34 -5.79 -18.41
C PHE A 151 -4.92 -6.44 -19.71
N ALA A 152 -4.18 -7.55 -19.67
CA ALA A 152 -3.89 -8.36 -20.86
C ALA A 152 -5.19 -8.90 -21.47
N ALA A 153 -6.07 -9.48 -20.65
CA ALA A 153 -7.37 -9.97 -21.10
C ALA A 153 -8.30 -8.84 -21.63
N VAL A 154 -8.32 -7.68 -20.96
CA VAL A 154 -9.08 -6.51 -21.44
C VAL A 154 -8.56 -6.00 -22.77
N ARG A 155 -7.24 -5.97 -22.96
CA ARG A 155 -6.61 -5.55 -24.23
C ARG A 155 -6.94 -6.50 -25.37
N GLU A 156 -6.89 -7.79 -25.12
CA GLU A 156 -7.22 -8.81 -26.13
C GLU A 156 -8.68 -8.71 -26.56
N LYS A 157 -9.63 -8.60 -25.63
CA LYS A 157 -11.05 -8.39 -25.95
C LYS A 157 -11.30 -7.13 -26.78
N ARG A 158 -10.59 -6.03 -26.49
CA ARG A 158 -10.69 -4.81 -27.32
C ARG A 158 -10.16 -5.00 -28.72
N ARG A 159 -9.04 -5.73 -28.88
CA ARG A 159 -8.45 -6.06 -30.17
C ARG A 159 -9.40 -6.90 -31.03
N GLN A 160 -9.97 -7.94 -30.46
CA GLN A 160 -10.94 -8.80 -31.15
C GLN A 160 -12.17 -8.01 -31.61
N LYS A 161 -12.73 -7.14 -30.74
CA LYS A 161 -13.86 -6.31 -31.11
C LYS A 161 -13.54 -5.32 -32.25
N HIS A 162 -12.34 -4.79 -32.29
CA HIS A 162 -11.90 -3.93 -33.40
C HIS A 162 -11.76 -4.68 -34.72
N LEU A 163 -11.29 -5.92 -34.69
CA LEU A 163 -11.18 -6.76 -35.87
C LEU A 163 -12.56 -7.12 -36.44
N LEU A 164 -13.50 -7.53 -35.60
CA LEU A 164 -14.88 -7.82 -36.00
C LEU A 164 -15.56 -6.62 -36.66
N ASN A 165 -15.49 -5.43 -36.01
CA ASN A 165 -16.06 -4.19 -36.59
C ASN A 165 -15.41 -3.76 -37.93
N ARG A 166 -14.24 -4.29 -38.26
CA ARG A 166 -13.53 -4.00 -39.54
C ARG A 166 -13.93 -4.95 -40.64
N MET A 167 -14.40 -6.17 -40.29
CA MET A 167 -14.89 -7.16 -41.21
C MET A 167 -16.35 -6.91 -41.64
N ASP A 168 -17.10 -6.17 -40.78
CA ASP A 168 -18.51 -5.84 -41.03
C ASP A 168 -18.70 -4.52 -41.84
N ARG A 169 -17.58 -3.91 -42.30
CA ARG A 169 -17.59 -2.69 -43.17
C ARG A 169 -17.03 -2.99 -44.54
#